data_64ec22f3588f499a5a1a49920daee32c
#
_entry.id   64ec22f3588f499a5a1a49920daee32c
#
_cell.length_a   1.000
_cell.length_b   1.000
_cell.length_c   1.000
_cell.angle_alpha   90.00
_cell.angle_beta   90.00
_cell.angle_gamma   90.00
#
_symmetry.space_group_name_H-M   'P 1'
#
loop_
_entity.id
_entity.type
_entity.pdbx_description
1 polymer ?
#
loop_
_entity_poly.entity_id
_entity_poly.type
_entity_poly.pdbx_seq_one_letter_code
_entity_poly.pdbx_strand_id
1 'polypeptide(L)'
;MQGNNETWSDRYCVYEIIKPHIQSMRVMLVDNLVGDETQYSDVARHQPGFHAGKWVRLERMIAGMAMGNIESNVRKLIRQPEILTVHLSQLNEQTVRDFDPDAIVLSGTLRDFDLYAPELIENFNRFIKTTGVPVMAICGGHQLVGQAFGAKITTLDHKLPSEKRERRLIEYQYRFVKITDPADPIFAGIDERPDARWQKYTKRRQLLRIWQNHGLHLDRLPDGFKKLARGYLSEVQMMVRRTSEQLIYGVQFHIEKSFQDWQTDKYWDHRNESRDGRLLFDNFLIESLRFRGKEFNLMNGSGSLPQPETAKAATASGTAGIPATGF
;
A
#
# COMPACT_ATOMS: atom_id res chain seq x y z
N MET A 1 -29.42 -11.93 -37.68
CA MET A 1 -28.17 -12.42 -37.09
C MET A 1 -27.42 -11.21 -36.55
N GLN A 2 -27.63 -10.88 -35.29
CA GLN A 2 -26.85 -9.85 -34.59
C GLN A 2 -25.54 -10.50 -34.22
N GLY A 3 -24.47 -10.12 -34.93
CA GLY A 3 -23.13 -10.56 -34.58
C GLY A 3 -22.75 -9.99 -33.22
N ASN A 4 -22.54 -10.86 -32.27
CA ASN A 4 -21.90 -10.50 -31.01
C ASN A 4 -20.49 -9.97 -31.32
N ASN A 5 -20.37 -8.65 -31.35
CA ASN A 5 -19.07 -7.99 -31.29
C ASN A 5 -18.50 -8.12 -29.86
N GLU A 6 -18.28 -9.36 -29.43
CA GLU A 6 -17.44 -9.60 -28.27
C GLU A 6 -16.02 -9.17 -28.63
N THR A 7 -15.61 -8.04 -28.12
CA THR A 7 -14.20 -7.62 -28.25
C THR A 7 -13.32 -8.64 -27.51
N TRP A 8 -12.10 -8.86 -27.97
CA TRP A 8 -11.14 -9.79 -27.33
C TRP A 8 -10.96 -9.54 -25.83
N SER A 9 -11.14 -8.29 -25.40
CA SER A 9 -11.15 -7.90 -23.99
C SER A 9 -12.24 -8.58 -23.19
N ASP A 10 -13.40 -8.84 -23.77
CA ASP A 10 -14.57 -9.43 -23.10
C ASP A 10 -14.41 -10.92 -22.79
N ARG A 11 -13.53 -11.59 -23.52
CA ARG A 11 -13.23 -13.02 -23.30
C ARG A 11 -12.29 -13.27 -22.13
N TYR A 12 -11.49 -12.31 -21.78
CA TYR A 12 -10.40 -12.48 -20.81
C TYR A 12 -10.58 -11.64 -19.57
N CYS A 13 -11.47 -10.69 -19.61
CA CYS A 13 -11.63 -9.67 -18.61
C CYS A 13 -13.10 -9.43 -18.33
N VAL A 14 -13.63 -10.07 -17.28
CA VAL A 14 -14.92 -9.69 -16.72
C VAL A 14 -14.76 -8.35 -16.04
N TYR A 15 -15.38 -7.35 -16.63
CA TYR A 15 -15.30 -5.98 -16.22
C TYR A 15 -16.48 -5.67 -15.29
N GLU A 16 -16.22 -5.55 -14.00
CA GLU A 16 -17.21 -5.07 -13.07
C GLU A 16 -17.07 -3.56 -12.87
N ILE A 17 -18.15 -2.84 -13.07
CA ILE A 17 -18.22 -1.43 -12.67
C ILE A 17 -18.02 -1.37 -11.17
N ILE A 18 -17.04 -0.57 -10.74
CA ILE A 18 -16.80 -0.34 -9.32
C ILE A 18 -18.00 0.43 -8.77
N LYS A 19 -18.64 -0.16 -7.77
CA LYS A 19 -19.69 0.51 -7.02
C LYS A 19 -19.12 0.92 -5.67
N PRO A 20 -19.32 2.17 -5.22
CA PRO A 20 -18.91 2.56 -3.89
C PRO A 20 -19.55 1.65 -2.84
N HIS A 21 -18.74 1.15 -1.92
CA HIS A 21 -19.22 0.34 -0.79
C HIS A 21 -19.38 1.17 0.48
N ILE A 22 -18.58 2.21 0.60
CA ILE A 22 -18.52 3.08 1.77
C ILE A 22 -19.35 4.33 1.49
N GLN A 23 -20.27 4.69 2.38
CA GLN A 23 -21.15 5.85 2.21
C GLN A 23 -20.38 7.17 2.31
N SER A 24 -19.60 7.35 3.39
CA SER A 24 -18.79 8.55 3.61
C SER A 24 -17.54 8.22 4.40
N MET A 25 -16.43 8.91 4.12
CA MET A 25 -15.16 8.75 4.80
C MET A 25 -14.28 9.96 4.56
N ARG A 26 -13.49 10.34 5.55
CA ARG A 26 -12.47 11.40 5.48
C ARG A 26 -11.10 10.77 5.23
N VAL A 27 -10.49 11.08 4.10
CA VAL A 27 -9.21 10.48 3.70
C VAL A 27 -8.18 11.57 3.47
N MET A 28 -7.07 11.49 4.21
CA MET A 28 -5.92 12.35 3.99
C MET A 28 -4.93 11.67 3.04
N LEU A 29 -4.62 12.33 1.93
CA LEU A 29 -3.61 11.89 0.97
C LEU A 29 -2.33 12.66 1.20
N VAL A 30 -1.20 11.96 1.30
CA VAL A 30 0.09 12.58 1.55
C VAL A 30 0.99 12.39 0.33
N ASP A 31 1.38 13.52 -0.22
CA ASP A 31 2.35 13.60 -1.31
C ASP A 31 3.77 13.53 -0.75
N ASN A 32 4.46 12.42 -1.02
CA ASN A 32 5.82 12.18 -0.55
C ASN A 32 6.90 12.65 -1.53
N LEU A 33 6.54 13.25 -2.66
CA LEU A 33 7.50 13.76 -3.63
C LEU A 33 7.98 15.16 -3.22
N VAL A 34 9.21 15.52 -3.62
CA VAL A 34 9.78 16.82 -3.31
C VAL A 34 8.91 17.96 -3.83
N GLY A 35 8.52 18.87 -2.96
CA GLY A 35 7.59 19.97 -3.24
C GLY A 35 8.27 21.25 -3.73
N ASP A 36 9.45 21.55 -3.21
CA ASP A 36 10.22 22.76 -3.53
C ASP A 36 11.74 22.51 -3.44
N GLU A 37 12.51 23.52 -3.84
CA GLU A 37 13.97 23.42 -3.94
C GLU A 37 14.69 23.29 -2.59
N THR A 38 14.06 23.72 -1.50
CA THR A 38 14.67 23.67 -0.14
C THR A 38 14.65 22.26 0.43
N GLN A 39 13.81 21.39 -0.11
CA GLN A 39 13.60 20.03 0.37
C GLN A 39 14.60 19.01 -0.19
N TYR A 40 15.60 19.48 -0.97
CA TYR A 40 16.72 18.64 -1.39
C TYR A 40 17.86 18.71 -0.39
N SER A 41 18.45 17.55 -0.12
CA SER A 41 19.66 17.41 0.69
C SER A 41 20.90 18.00 0.00
N ASP A 42 21.98 18.14 0.76
CA ASP A 42 23.27 18.48 0.19
C ASP A 42 23.79 17.39 -0.77
N VAL A 43 23.47 16.13 -0.50
CA VAL A 43 23.79 15.01 -1.41
C VAL A 43 23.15 15.22 -2.78
N ALA A 44 21.88 15.65 -2.82
CA ALA A 44 21.20 15.97 -4.07
C ALA A 44 21.88 17.13 -4.81
N ARG A 45 22.25 18.19 -4.09
CA ARG A 45 22.88 19.39 -4.66
C ARG A 45 24.23 19.11 -5.31
N HIS A 46 24.95 18.08 -4.85
CA HIS A 46 26.22 17.63 -5.40
C HIS A 46 26.09 16.57 -6.50
N GLN A 47 24.86 16.15 -6.86
CA GLN A 47 24.68 15.18 -7.94
C GLN A 47 25.06 15.78 -9.31
N PRO A 48 25.74 15.01 -10.18
CA PRO A 48 25.98 15.45 -11.54
C PRO A 48 24.68 15.81 -12.27
N GLY A 49 24.62 16.99 -12.86
CA GLY A 49 23.43 17.44 -13.58
C GLY A 49 22.28 17.89 -12.68
N PHE A 50 22.52 18.08 -11.38
CA PHE A 50 21.52 18.66 -10.49
C PHE A 50 21.11 20.05 -10.96
N HIS A 51 19.82 20.27 -11.03
CA HIS A 51 19.23 21.56 -11.34
C HIS A 51 17.90 21.67 -10.61
N ALA A 52 17.89 22.35 -9.48
CA ALA A 52 16.76 22.34 -8.53
C ALA A 52 15.42 22.60 -9.20
N GLY A 53 15.27 23.68 -9.97
CA GLY A 53 14.00 24.01 -10.61
C GLY A 53 13.52 22.98 -11.66
N LYS A 54 14.45 22.32 -12.38
CA LYS A 54 14.07 21.24 -13.32
C LYS A 54 13.65 20.00 -12.54
N TRP A 55 14.34 19.68 -11.46
CA TRP A 55 14.03 18.54 -10.64
C TRP A 55 12.67 18.69 -9.95
N VAL A 56 12.42 19.86 -9.33
CA VAL A 56 11.11 20.15 -8.72
C VAL A 56 9.99 20.07 -9.76
N ARG A 57 10.17 20.63 -10.95
CA ARG A 57 9.15 20.56 -12.00
C ARG A 57 8.79 19.11 -12.37
N LEU A 58 9.79 18.25 -12.49
CA LEU A 58 9.57 16.81 -12.75
C LEU A 58 8.83 16.15 -11.57
N GLU A 59 9.26 16.40 -10.34
CA GLU A 59 8.61 15.90 -9.13
C GLU A 59 7.12 16.31 -9.09
N ARG A 60 6.82 17.58 -9.32
CA ARG A 60 5.44 18.08 -9.28
C ARG A 60 4.56 17.50 -10.39
N MET A 61 5.11 17.27 -11.56
CA MET A 61 4.41 16.58 -12.64
C MET A 61 4.07 15.14 -12.25
N ILE A 62 5.04 14.40 -11.73
CA ILE A 62 4.82 13.00 -11.27
C ILE A 62 3.88 12.95 -10.07
N ALA A 63 4.01 13.89 -9.13
CA ALA A 63 3.11 14.01 -7.98
C ALA A 63 1.65 14.19 -8.41
N GLY A 64 1.39 15.09 -9.36
CA GLY A 64 0.04 15.30 -9.91
C GLY A 64 -0.57 14.01 -10.46
N MET A 65 0.22 13.20 -11.17
CA MET A 65 -0.23 11.90 -11.68
C MET A 65 -0.46 10.88 -10.56
N ALA A 66 0.47 10.76 -9.61
CA ALA A 66 0.39 9.80 -8.52
C ALA A 66 -0.77 10.11 -7.59
N MET A 67 -0.90 11.36 -7.16
CA MET A 67 -1.98 11.81 -6.28
C MET A 67 -3.34 11.70 -6.97
N GLY A 68 -3.44 12.06 -8.25
CA GLY A 68 -4.66 11.91 -9.05
C GLY A 68 -5.11 10.44 -9.16
N ASN A 69 -4.17 9.51 -9.30
CA ASN A 69 -4.49 8.07 -9.29
C ASN A 69 -5.06 7.63 -7.92
N ILE A 70 -4.42 8.02 -6.81
CA ILE A 70 -4.90 7.67 -5.46
C ILE A 70 -6.28 8.30 -5.22
N GLU A 71 -6.44 9.57 -5.51
CA GLU A 71 -7.71 10.28 -5.35
C GLU A 71 -8.84 9.66 -6.18
N SER A 72 -8.57 9.32 -7.44
CA SER A 72 -9.53 8.63 -8.31
C SER A 72 -10.01 7.31 -7.71
N ASN A 73 -9.10 6.55 -7.08
CA ASN A 73 -9.47 5.30 -6.41
C ASN A 73 -10.38 5.57 -5.20
N VAL A 74 -10.02 6.52 -4.34
CA VAL A 74 -10.84 6.90 -3.18
C VAL A 74 -12.24 7.30 -3.63
N ARG A 75 -12.37 8.14 -4.68
CA ARG A 75 -13.67 8.58 -5.22
C ARG A 75 -14.51 7.46 -5.84
N LYS A 76 -13.89 6.36 -6.27
CA LYS A 76 -14.60 5.19 -6.79
C LYS A 76 -15.08 4.25 -5.70
N LEU A 77 -14.37 4.20 -4.56
CA LEU A 77 -14.67 3.30 -3.45
C LEU A 77 -15.62 3.92 -2.42
N ILE A 78 -15.62 5.24 -2.31
CA ILE A 78 -16.42 6.00 -1.34
C ILE A 78 -17.40 6.91 -2.09
N ARG A 79 -18.68 6.89 -1.70
CA ARG A 79 -19.72 7.66 -2.37
C ARG A 79 -19.59 9.16 -2.11
N GLN A 80 -19.31 9.54 -0.88
CA GLN A 80 -19.14 10.91 -0.43
C GLN A 80 -17.80 11.07 0.30
N PRO A 81 -16.67 11.04 -0.43
CA PRO A 81 -15.38 11.20 0.19
C PRO A 81 -15.09 12.66 0.49
N GLU A 82 -14.63 12.94 1.71
CA GLU A 82 -13.91 14.17 2.03
C GLU A 82 -12.42 13.90 1.89
N ILE A 83 -11.75 14.60 1.00
CA ILE A 83 -10.33 14.35 0.69
C ILE A 83 -9.53 15.61 0.96
N LEU A 84 -8.51 15.48 1.81
CA LEU A 84 -7.48 16.50 2.00
C LEU A 84 -6.16 15.97 1.47
N THR A 85 -5.57 16.65 0.50
CA THR A 85 -4.21 16.36 0.02
C THR A 85 -3.23 17.34 0.64
N VAL A 86 -2.20 16.80 1.30
CA VAL A 86 -1.12 17.56 1.92
C VAL A 86 0.23 17.07 1.41
N HIS A 87 1.22 17.93 1.41
CA HIS A 87 2.61 17.52 1.18
C HIS A 87 3.24 16.95 2.47
N LEU A 88 4.23 16.07 2.32
CA LEU A 88 4.95 15.45 3.45
C LEU A 88 5.42 16.45 4.50
N SER A 89 5.85 17.66 4.09
CA SER A 89 6.26 18.73 5.00
C SER A 89 5.13 19.31 5.86
N GLN A 90 3.88 19.11 5.46
CA GLN A 90 2.68 19.59 6.15
C GLN A 90 2.06 18.51 7.04
N LEU A 91 2.59 17.27 6.96
CA LEU A 91 2.09 16.15 7.73
C LEU A 91 2.57 16.27 9.18
N ASN A 92 1.66 16.62 10.08
CA ASN A 92 1.91 16.75 11.51
C ASN A 92 0.61 16.52 12.31
N GLU A 93 0.74 16.43 13.63
CA GLU A 93 -0.41 16.18 14.50
C GLU A 93 -1.49 17.26 14.41
N GLN A 94 -1.11 18.52 14.19
CA GLN A 94 -2.09 19.61 14.09
C GLN A 94 -2.93 19.47 12.83
N THR A 95 -2.30 19.24 11.67
CA THR A 95 -3.00 19.02 10.40
C THR A 95 -3.95 17.80 10.49
N VAL A 96 -3.51 16.75 11.19
CA VAL A 96 -4.34 15.56 11.41
C VAL A 96 -5.51 15.86 12.35
N ARG A 97 -5.29 16.59 13.44
CA ARG A 97 -6.39 16.99 14.35
C ARG A 97 -7.42 17.88 13.66
N ASP A 98 -6.96 18.84 12.86
CA ASP A 98 -7.85 19.81 12.19
C ASP A 98 -8.73 19.12 11.14
N PHE A 99 -8.21 18.15 10.44
CA PHE A 99 -8.96 17.40 9.42
C PHE A 99 -9.66 16.16 9.99
N ASP A 100 -9.19 15.56 11.08
CA ASP A 100 -9.68 14.31 11.69
C ASP A 100 -9.94 13.19 10.66
N PRO A 101 -8.93 12.72 9.94
CA PRO A 101 -9.10 11.70 8.91
C PRO A 101 -9.44 10.33 9.49
N ASP A 102 -10.21 9.54 8.76
CA ASP A 102 -10.46 8.13 9.04
C ASP A 102 -9.31 7.25 8.57
N ALA A 103 -8.60 7.69 7.54
CA ALA A 103 -7.43 7.03 6.98
C ALA A 103 -6.45 8.04 6.37
N ILE A 104 -5.17 7.67 6.39
CA ILE A 104 -4.08 8.37 5.71
C ILE A 104 -3.52 7.44 4.62
N VAL A 105 -3.30 7.97 3.41
CA VAL A 105 -2.65 7.26 2.31
C VAL A 105 -1.38 8.00 1.92
N LEU A 106 -0.22 7.36 2.10
CA LEU A 106 1.09 7.88 1.71
C LEU A 106 1.41 7.45 0.28
N SER A 107 1.76 8.37 -0.59
CA SER A 107 2.14 8.09 -1.97
C SER A 107 3.50 7.40 -2.08
N GLY A 108 3.84 6.95 -3.30
CA GLY A 108 5.21 6.61 -3.66
C GLY A 108 6.14 7.82 -3.73
N THR A 109 7.39 7.59 -4.11
CA THR A 109 8.41 8.62 -4.35
C THR A 109 9.06 8.43 -5.71
N LEU A 110 9.67 9.48 -6.23
CA LEU A 110 10.42 9.41 -7.49
C LEU A 110 11.91 9.17 -7.24
N ARG A 111 12.45 9.75 -6.17
CA ARG A 111 13.89 9.77 -5.89
C ARG A 111 14.24 8.97 -4.65
N ASP A 112 15.52 8.65 -4.55
CA ASP A 112 16.12 8.02 -3.38
C ASP A 112 16.06 8.97 -2.18
N PHE A 113 15.92 8.44 -0.97
CA PHE A 113 15.66 9.24 0.24
C PHE A 113 16.89 10.01 0.75
N ASP A 114 18.10 9.62 0.36
CA ASP A 114 19.33 10.39 0.62
C ASP A 114 19.35 11.74 -0.12
N LEU A 115 18.47 11.90 -1.11
CA LEU A 115 18.30 13.16 -1.84
C LEU A 115 17.26 14.10 -1.21
N TYR A 116 16.55 13.66 -0.17
CA TYR A 116 15.59 14.47 0.59
C TYR A 116 16.30 15.22 1.72
N ALA A 117 15.82 16.43 2.04
CA ALA A 117 16.28 17.13 3.23
C ALA A 117 16.02 16.29 4.49
N PRO A 118 17.02 16.10 5.35
CA PRO A 118 16.91 15.22 6.53
C PRO A 118 15.72 15.57 7.44
N GLU A 119 15.41 16.85 7.56
CA GLU A 119 14.33 17.35 8.43
C GLU A 119 12.96 16.84 8.00
N LEU A 120 12.73 16.65 6.70
CA LEU A 120 11.49 16.03 6.20
C LEU A 120 11.34 14.60 6.70
N ILE A 121 12.40 13.82 6.60
CA ILE A 121 12.43 12.43 7.01
C ILE A 121 12.30 12.30 8.53
N GLU A 122 12.97 13.15 9.28
CA GLU A 122 12.89 13.17 10.75
C GLU A 122 11.48 13.54 11.25
N ASN A 123 10.84 14.54 10.63
CA ASN A 123 9.48 14.93 10.96
C ASN A 123 8.49 13.80 10.67
N PHE A 124 8.63 13.15 9.51
CA PHE A 124 7.84 11.98 9.18
C PHE A 124 8.06 10.83 10.18
N ASN A 125 9.33 10.54 10.54
CA ASN A 125 9.67 9.48 11.47
C ASN A 125 9.04 9.68 12.85
N ARG A 126 8.94 10.91 13.32
CA ARG A 126 8.24 11.23 14.58
C ARG A 126 6.75 11.00 14.44
N PHE A 127 6.14 11.55 13.40
CA PHE A 127 4.71 11.43 13.16
C PHE A 127 4.24 9.98 13.05
N ILE A 128 4.90 9.16 12.21
CA ILE A 128 4.43 7.80 11.92
C ILE A 128 4.51 6.87 13.14
N LYS A 129 5.39 7.17 14.10
CA LYS A 129 5.52 6.40 15.34
C LYS A 129 4.42 6.68 16.35
N THR A 130 3.75 7.83 16.26
CA THR A 130 2.77 8.31 17.25
C THR A 130 1.35 8.38 16.71
N THR A 131 1.15 8.38 15.39
CA THR A 131 -0.20 8.50 14.81
C THR A 131 -1.09 7.33 15.18
N GLY A 132 -2.29 7.63 15.68
CA GLY A 132 -3.38 6.67 15.90
C GLY A 132 -4.33 6.54 14.69
N VAL A 133 -4.10 7.30 13.61
CA VAL A 133 -4.90 7.19 12.39
C VAL A 133 -4.37 6.03 11.54
N PRO A 134 -5.25 5.17 11.01
CA PRO A 134 -4.84 4.11 10.08
C PRO A 134 -4.10 4.63 8.85
N VAL A 135 -3.00 3.96 8.50
CA VAL A 135 -2.12 4.38 7.39
C VAL A 135 -1.99 3.27 6.36
N MET A 136 -2.15 3.62 5.08
CA MET A 136 -1.69 2.85 3.92
C MET A 136 -0.49 3.55 3.31
N ALA A 137 0.64 2.87 3.28
CA ALA A 137 1.88 3.40 2.73
C ALA A 137 2.26 2.68 1.43
N ILE A 138 2.35 3.40 0.32
CA ILE A 138 2.56 2.85 -1.02
C ILE A 138 4.00 3.10 -1.47
N CYS A 139 4.70 2.07 -1.94
CA CYS A 139 6.03 2.12 -2.56
C CYS A 139 7.05 2.92 -1.73
N GLY A 140 7.37 4.15 -2.11
CA GLY A 140 8.25 5.03 -1.31
C GLY A 140 7.71 5.28 0.10
N GLY A 141 6.39 5.45 0.26
CA GLY A 141 5.76 5.55 1.58
C GLY A 141 6.00 4.30 2.44
N HIS A 142 5.90 3.09 1.86
CA HIS A 142 6.26 1.84 2.53
C HIS A 142 7.71 1.82 3.00
N GLN A 143 8.63 2.31 2.16
CA GLN A 143 10.05 2.38 2.49
C GLN A 143 10.32 3.38 3.62
N LEU A 144 9.67 4.57 3.59
CA LEU A 144 9.75 5.55 4.67
C LEU A 144 9.24 4.97 6.00
N VAL A 145 8.10 4.30 5.99
CA VAL A 145 7.59 3.60 7.18
C VAL A 145 8.59 2.57 7.67
N GLY A 146 9.11 1.74 6.77
CA GLY A 146 10.11 0.73 7.15
C GLY A 146 11.36 1.32 7.79
N GLN A 147 11.86 2.42 7.23
CA GLN A 147 13.01 3.15 7.76
C GLN A 147 12.73 3.74 9.15
N ALA A 148 11.56 4.33 9.35
CA ALA A 148 11.15 4.88 10.65
C ALA A 148 11.16 3.81 11.77
N PHE A 149 10.87 2.55 11.43
CA PHE A 149 10.86 1.40 12.34
C PHE A 149 12.09 0.51 12.21
N GLY A 150 13.24 1.05 11.78
CA GLY A 150 14.56 0.46 11.91
C GLY A 150 15.03 -0.46 10.78
N ALA A 151 14.29 -0.60 9.69
CA ALA A 151 14.80 -1.22 8.47
C ALA A 151 15.67 -0.24 7.69
N LYS A 152 16.54 -0.75 6.81
CA LYS A 152 17.31 0.07 5.87
C LYS A 152 16.69 0.01 4.49
N ILE A 153 16.75 1.13 3.77
CA ILE A 153 16.38 1.19 2.37
C ILE A 153 17.63 0.89 1.54
N THR A 154 17.56 -0.17 0.75
CA THR A 154 18.65 -0.62 -0.13
C THR A 154 18.14 -0.82 -1.54
N THR A 155 19.05 -0.98 -2.49
CA THR A 155 18.71 -1.37 -3.86
C THR A 155 18.46 -2.88 -3.93
N LEU A 156 17.78 -3.34 -4.99
CA LEU A 156 17.46 -4.76 -5.17
C LEU A 156 18.70 -5.68 -5.32
N ASP A 157 19.86 -5.11 -5.55
CA ASP A 157 21.17 -5.79 -5.52
C ASP A 157 21.87 -5.69 -4.15
N HIS A 158 21.15 -5.25 -3.12
CA HIS A 158 21.60 -5.10 -1.72
C HIS A 158 22.73 -4.11 -1.51
N LYS A 159 22.93 -3.18 -2.43
CA LYS A 159 23.87 -2.07 -2.30
C LYS A 159 23.20 -0.85 -1.73
N LEU A 160 24.00 0.09 -1.23
CA LEU A 160 23.46 1.40 -0.87
C LEU A 160 23.03 2.18 -2.13
N PRO A 161 22.01 3.03 -2.06
CA PRO A 161 21.57 3.86 -3.19
C PRO A 161 22.68 4.68 -3.82
N SER A 162 23.60 5.22 -3.00
CA SER A 162 24.76 6.03 -3.41
C SER A 162 25.90 5.24 -4.05
N GLU A 163 25.93 3.90 -3.93
CA GLU A 163 27.00 3.13 -4.52
C GLU A 163 26.95 3.16 -6.05
N LYS A 164 28.12 3.42 -6.67
CA LYS A 164 28.28 3.44 -8.13
C LYS A 164 27.96 2.07 -8.74
N ARG A 165 27.16 2.10 -9.82
CA ARG A 165 26.83 0.91 -10.63
C ARG A 165 26.48 1.33 -12.07
N GLU A 166 26.74 0.46 -13.01
CA GLU A 166 26.40 0.72 -14.42
C GLU A 166 24.89 0.75 -14.65
N ARG A 167 24.16 -0.15 -13.99
CA ARG A 167 22.70 -0.25 -14.11
C ARG A 167 22.09 -0.67 -12.78
N ARG A 168 21.01 0.01 -12.40
CA ARG A 168 20.20 -0.35 -11.24
C ARG A 168 19.19 -1.43 -11.64
N LEU A 169 19.07 -2.47 -10.81
CA LEU A 169 18.01 -3.47 -10.96
C LEU A 169 16.67 -2.84 -10.56
N ILE A 170 15.63 -3.08 -11.35
CA ILE A 170 14.28 -2.54 -11.12
C ILE A 170 13.27 -3.67 -11.26
N GLU A 171 12.36 -3.83 -10.30
CA GLU A 171 11.11 -4.56 -10.51
C GLU A 171 10.13 -3.65 -11.24
N TYR A 172 9.64 -4.11 -12.38
CA TYR A 172 8.75 -3.32 -13.23
C TYR A 172 7.64 -4.18 -13.83
N GLN A 173 6.49 -3.59 -14.12
CA GLN A 173 5.29 -4.21 -14.67
C GLN A 173 4.53 -5.10 -13.66
N TYR A 174 3.49 -5.79 -14.15
CA TYR A 174 2.75 -6.75 -13.35
C TYR A 174 3.62 -7.93 -12.94
N ARG A 175 3.66 -8.20 -11.64
CA ARG A 175 4.40 -9.32 -11.04
C ARG A 175 3.51 -10.07 -10.05
N PHE A 176 3.90 -11.31 -9.78
CA PHE A 176 3.28 -12.08 -8.72
C PHE A 176 4.05 -11.90 -7.42
N VAL A 177 3.32 -11.66 -6.34
CA VAL A 177 3.83 -11.71 -4.98
C VAL A 177 3.07 -12.77 -4.20
N LYS A 178 3.80 -13.48 -3.32
CA LYS A 178 3.24 -14.56 -2.52
C LYS A 178 2.70 -14.00 -1.21
N ILE A 179 1.43 -14.25 -0.91
CA ILE A 179 0.81 -13.99 0.38
C ILE A 179 1.43 -14.94 1.40
N THR A 180 1.86 -14.43 2.54
CA THR A 180 2.47 -15.19 3.64
C THR A 180 1.53 -15.37 4.82
N ASP A 181 0.54 -14.49 4.96
CA ASP A 181 -0.50 -14.56 5.99
C ASP A 181 -1.88 -14.26 5.42
N PRO A 182 -2.56 -15.26 4.83
CA PRO A 182 -3.85 -15.06 4.17
C PRO A 182 -5.00 -14.79 5.16
N ALA A 183 -4.78 -14.93 6.47
CA ALA A 183 -5.79 -14.68 7.49
C ALA A 183 -5.96 -13.19 7.82
N ASP A 184 -5.04 -12.32 7.37
CA ASP A 184 -5.19 -10.89 7.60
C ASP A 184 -6.42 -10.35 6.84
N PRO A 185 -7.27 -9.51 7.49
CA PRO A 185 -8.49 -8.98 6.89
C PRO A 185 -8.29 -8.22 5.58
N ILE A 186 -7.08 -7.71 5.32
CA ILE A 186 -6.74 -7.02 4.07
C ILE A 186 -6.94 -7.92 2.84
N PHE A 187 -6.92 -9.24 3.00
CA PHE A 187 -7.12 -10.21 1.94
C PHE A 187 -8.55 -10.74 1.83
N ALA A 188 -9.51 -10.13 2.54
CA ALA A 188 -10.91 -10.54 2.45
C ALA A 188 -11.38 -10.52 0.97
N GLY A 189 -12.09 -11.56 0.53
CA GLY A 189 -12.58 -11.68 -0.84
C GLY A 189 -11.53 -12.02 -1.91
N ILE A 190 -10.25 -12.20 -1.54
CA ILE A 190 -9.19 -12.54 -2.50
C ILE A 190 -9.45 -13.88 -3.20
N ASP A 191 -10.12 -14.80 -2.52
CA ASP A 191 -10.45 -16.13 -3.03
C ASP A 191 -11.66 -16.15 -3.96
N GLU A 192 -12.47 -15.10 -3.94
CA GLU A 192 -13.71 -14.97 -4.74
C GLU A 192 -13.47 -14.38 -6.13
N ARG A 193 -12.23 -14.39 -6.61
CA ARG A 193 -11.89 -13.85 -7.92
C ARG A 193 -12.58 -14.64 -9.02
N PRO A 194 -13.32 -14.00 -9.93
CA PRO A 194 -13.92 -14.68 -11.07
C PRO A 194 -12.91 -15.15 -12.10
N ASP A 195 -11.67 -14.68 -12.05
CA ASP A 195 -10.65 -15.07 -13.01
C ASP A 195 -10.02 -16.42 -12.68
N ALA A 196 -10.68 -17.47 -13.16
CA ALA A 196 -10.27 -18.87 -12.99
C ALA A 196 -8.90 -19.20 -13.62
N ARG A 197 -8.35 -18.35 -14.50
CA ARG A 197 -7.09 -18.67 -15.19
C ARG A 197 -5.90 -18.68 -14.26
N TRP A 198 -5.84 -17.74 -13.34
CA TRP A 198 -4.75 -17.67 -12.37
C TRP A 198 -4.87 -18.73 -11.29
N GLN A 199 -6.10 -19.17 -10.99
CA GLN A 199 -6.37 -20.27 -10.05
C GLN A 199 -5.79 -21.60 -10.54
N LYS A 200 -5.70 -21.82 -11.87
CA LYS A 200 -5.08 -23.02 -12.44
C LYS A 200 -3.59 -23.12 -12.16
N TYR A 201 -2.90 -21.98 -12.12
CA TYR A 201 -1.45 -21.93 -11.88
C TYR A 201 -1.10 -21.81 -10.41
N THR A 202 -2.05 -21.39 -9.58
CA THR A 202 -1.85 -21.20 -8.15
C THR A 202 -2.74 -22.19 -7.38
N LYS A 203 -2.26 -23.40 -7.22
CA LYS A 203 -2.97 -24.49 -6.50
C LYS A 203 -3.49 -24.11 -5.10
N ARG A 204 -3.14 -22.91 -4.57
CA ARG A 204 -3.43 -22.47 -3.20
C ARG A 204 -3.90 -21.02 -3.06
N ARG A 205 -4.32 -20.33 -4.14
CA ARG A 205 -4.89 -18.98 -4.06
C ARG A 205 -4.07 -17.94 -3.24
N GLN A 206 -2.76 -18.11 -3.15
CA GLN A 206 -1.86 -17.31 -2.31
C GLN A 206 -0.99 -16.34 -3.09
N LEU A 207 -1.38 -15.97 -4.28
CA LEU A 207 -0.65 -15.01 -5.09
C LEU A 207 -1.48 -13.77 -5.38
N LEU A 208 -0.85 -12.61 -5.24
CA LEU A 208 -1.36 -11.35 -5.77
C LEU A 208 -0.70 -11.08 -7.10
N ARG A 209 -1.45 -10.56 -8.05
CA ARG A 209 -0.92 -9.99 -9.28
C ARG A 209 -1.04 -8.48 -9.22
N ILE A 210 0.08 -7.80 -9.14
CA ILE A 210 0.16 -6.38 -8.79
C ILE A 210 1.21 -5.67 -9.62
N TRP A 211 1.07 -4.33 -9.73
CA TRP A 211 2.00 -3.49 -10.46
C TRP A 211 3.22 -3.15 -9.61
N GLN A 212 4.40 -3.44 -10.14
CA GLN A 212 5.69 -3.08 -9.57
C GLN A 212 6.32 -1.93 -10.37
N ASN A 213 6.95 -1.01 -9.67
CA ASN A 213 7.80 0.02 -10.26
C ASN A 213 8.76 0.57 -9.20
N HIS A 214 9.75 -0.22 -8.83
CA HIS A 214 10.71 0.18 -7.81
C HIS A 214 12.10 -0.42 -8.03
N GLY A 215 13.14 0.33 -7.66
CA GLY A 215 14.53 -0.11 -7.62
C GLY A 215 15.11 -0.15 -6.21
N LEU A 216 14.32 0.31 -5.23
CA LEU A 216 14.64 0.28 -3.80
C LEU A 216 13.68 -0.65 -3.06
N HIS A 217 14.14 -1.21 -1.95
CA HIS A 217 13.33 -2.03 -1.06
C HIS A 217 13.84 -1.95 0.39
N LEU A 218 13.10 -2.54 1.32
CA LEU A 218 13.56 -2.73 2.69
C LEU A 218 14.47 -3.96 2.78
N ASP A 219 15.62 -3.83 3.47
CA ASP A 219 16.58 -4.91 3.70
C ASP A 219 16.00 -6.02 4.59
N ARG A 220 15.09 -5.68 5.47
CA ARG A 220 14.45 -6.58 6.42
C ARG A 220 13.05 -6.09 6.80
N LEU A 221 12.28 -6.98 7.43
CA LEU A 221 11.02 -6.60 8.05
C LEU A 221 11.29 -5.63 9.22
N PRO A 222 10.60 -4.47 9.28
CA PRO A 222 10.78 -3.51 10.37
C PRO A 222 10.30 -4.06 11.71
N ASP A 223 10.83 -3.52 12.80
CA ASP A 223 10.48 -3.96 14.16
C ASP A 223 8.99 -3.68 14.48
N GLY A 224 8.32 -4.69 15.01
CA GLY A 224 6.89 -4.63 15.35
C GLY A 224 5.93 -4.77 14.16
N PHE A 225 6.43 -5.11 12.98
CA PHE A 225 5.62 -5.44 11.83
C PHE A 225 5.51 -6.95 11.60
N LYS A 226 4.41 -7.36 10.98
CA LYS A 226 4.19 -8.70 10.45
C LYS A 226 4.25 -8.67 8.92
N LYS A 227 4.94 -9.62 8.32
CA LYS A 227 5.02 -9.75 6.86
C LYS A 227 3.75 -10.39 6.32
N LEU A 228 3.11 -9.74 5.36
CA LEU A 228 1.87 -10.20 4.72
C LEU A 228 2.10 -10.77 3.32
N ALA A 229 3.11 -10.26 2.60
CA ALA A 229 3.48 -10.79 1.29
C ALA A 229 4.98 -10.64 1.01
N ARG A 230 5.50 -11.51 0.15
CA ARG A 230 6.90 -11.51 -0.31
C ARG A 230 7.00 -11.65 -1.82
N GLY A 231 8.01 -11.03 -2.41
CA GLY A 231 8.39 -11.18 -3.81
C GLY A 231 9.63 -12.05 -4.00
N TYR A 232 10.10 -12.11 -5.24
CA TYR A 232 11.34 -12.79 -5.59
C TYR A 232 12.56 -11.90 -5.30
N LEU A 233 12.51 -10.63 -5.69
CA LEU A 233 13.62 -9.68 -5.52
C LEU A 233 13.52 -8.88 -4.22
N SER A 234 12.33 -8.69 -3.70
CA SER A 234 12.07 -7.98 -2.45
C SER A 234 11.30 -8.87 -1.48
N GLU A 235 11.92 -9.18 -0.36
CA GLU A 235 11.35 -10.08 0.65
C GLU A 235 10.17 -9.44 1.41
N VAL A 236 10.15 -8.12 1.55
CA VAL A 236 9.08 -7.38 2.24
C VAL A 236 8.23 -6.63 1.21
N GLN A 237 7.32 -7.35 0.56
CA GLN A 237 6.41 -6.77 -0.42
C GLN A 237 5.16 -6.16 0.22
N MET A 238 4.75 -6.70 1.34
CA MET A 238 3.64 -6.18 2.13
C MET A 238 3.85 -6.49 3.60
N MET A 239 3.54 -5.52 4.45
CA MET A 239 3.67 -5.62 5.91
C MET A 239 2.52 -4.91 6.62
N VAL A 240 2.28 -5.29 7.87
CA VAL A 240 1.31 -4.63 8.74
C VAL A 240 1.87 -4.48 10.15
N ARG A 241 1.65 -3.32 10.75
CA ARG A 241 1.72 -3.09 12.18
C ARG A 241 0.29 -2.91 12.69
N ARG A 242 -0.14 -3.81 13.56
CA ARG A 242 -1.46 -3.78 14.18
C ARG A 242 -1.30 -3.89 15.69
N THR A 243 -1.61 -2.83 16.40
CA THR A 243 -1.66 -2.76 17.86
C THR A 243 -3.02 -2.19 18.28
N SER A 244 -3.28 -2.01 19.57
CA SER A 244 -4.45 -1.28 20.05
C SER A 244 -4.49 0.19 19.62
N GLU A 245 -3.33 0.78 19.32
CA GLU A 245 -3.18 2.21 19.06
C GLU A 245 -2.83 2.52 17.60
N GLN A 246 -2.33 1.55 16.83
CA GLN A 246 -1.84 1.77 15.48
C GLN A 246 -2.28 0.68 14.50
N LEU A 247 -2.70 1.12 13.32
CA LEU A 247 -2.91 0.28 12.16
C LEU A 247 -2.14 0.87 10.96
N ILE A 248 -1.01 0.25 10.61
CA ILE A 248 -0.18 0.71 9.50
C ILE A 248 0.04 -0.45 8.54
N TYR A 249 -0.47 -0.31 7.31
CA TYR A 249 -0.14 -1.20 6.20
C TYR A 249 0.90 -0.55 5.31
N GLY A 250 1.87 -1.32 4.88
CA GLY A 250 2.86 -0.91 3.87
C GLY A 250 2.89 -1.88 2.71
N VAL A 251 2.86 -1.37 1.48
CA VAL A 251 2.95 -2.15 0.25
C VAL A 251 4.06 -1.60 -0.64
N GLN A 252 4.98 -2.45 -1.09
CA GLN A 252 6.07 -2.05 -1.98
C GLN A 252 5.57 -1.78 -3.40
N PHE A 253 4.49 -2.39 -3.78
CA PHE A 253 3.84 -2.29 -5.08
C PHE A 253 2.78 -1.16 -5.12
N HIS A 254 2.27 -0.88 -6.32
CA HIS A 254 1.33 0.21 -6.57
C HIS A 254 -0.11 -0.31 -6.64
N ILE A 255 -0.84 -0.23 -5.52
CA ILE A 255 -2.26 -0.60 -5.46
C ILE A 255 -3.16 0.40 -6.19
N GLU A 256 -2.74 1.65 -6.30
CA GLU A 256 -3.44 2.72 -7.00
C GLU A 256 -3.44 2.56 -8.52
N LYS A 257 -2.56 1.70 -9.05
CA LYS A 257 -2.53 1.33 -10.47
C LYS A 257 -3.57 0.26 -10.84
N SER A 258 -4.48 -0.02 -9.94
CA SER A 258 -5.41 -1.14 -10.03
C SER A 258 -6.70 -0.83 -10.74
N PHE A 259 -6.87 0.38 -11.29
CA PHE A 259 -8.14 0.83 -11.84
C PHE A 259 -8.06 1.09 -13.34
N GLN A 260 -9.21 0.94 -13.98
CA GLN A 260 -9.39 0.94 -15.42
C GLN A 260 -8.91 2.14 -16.17
N ASP A 261 -9.15 3.33 -15.60
CA ASP A 261 -8.93 4.60 -16.28
C ASP A 261 -7.46 4.82 -16.64
N TRP A 262 -6.62 3.95 -16.13
CA TRP A 262 -5.21 3.97 -16.46
C TRP A 262 -4.90 3.42 -17.85
N GLN A 263 -5.84 2.68 -18.44
CA GLN A 263 -5.62 2.04 -19.73
C GLN A 263 -6.54 2.65 -20.79
N THR A 264 -6.08 3.70 -21.41
CA THR A 264 -6.69 4.23 -22.63
C THR A 264 -6.18 3.52 -23.89
N ASP A 265 -5.15 2.67 -23.75
CA ASP A 265 -4.54 1.96 -24.87
C ASP A 265 -5.38 0.73 -25.24
N LYS A 266 -5.90 0.74 -26.46
CA LYS A 266 -6.75 -0.32 -27.03
C LYS A 266 -6.04 -1.68 -27.18
N TYR A 267 -4.71 -1.68 -27.09
CA TYR A 267 -3.88 -2.87 -27.32
C TYR A 267 -3.47 -3.61 -26.05
N TRP A 268 -3.84 -3.12 -24.86
CA TRP A 268 -3.48 -3.75 -23.60
C TRP A 268 -4.67 -4.46 -22.96
N ASP A 269 -4.68 -5.78 -23.08
CA ASP A 269 -5.68 -6.68 -22.46
C ASP A 269 -5.52 -6.87 -20.94
N HIS A 270 -4.99 -5.87 -20.25
CA HIS A 270 -4.64 -6.01 -18.84
C HIS A 270 -5.63 -5.34 -17.88
N ARG A 271 -6.83 -5.02 -18.32
CA ARG A 271 -7.83 -4.29 -17.54
C ARG A 271 -8.20 -4.92 -16.20
N ASN A 272 -8.13 -6.26 -16.11
CA ASN A 272 -8.48 -7.00 -14.88
C ASN A 272 -7.27 -7.46 -14.08
N GLU A 273 -6.07 -7.22 -14.55
CA GLU A 273 -4.86 -7.62 -13.86
C GLU A 273 -4.63 -6.85 -12.57
N SER A 274 -5.29 -5.71 -12.47
CA SER A 274 -5.19 -4.78 -11.36
C SER A 274 -6.23 -4.97 -10.26
N ARG A 275 -7.09 -6.00 -10.36
CA ARG A 275 -8.16 -6.24 -9.40
C ARG A 275 -7.66 -6.48 -7.97
N ASP A 276 -6.53 -7.13 -7.82
CA ASP A 276 -5.98 -7.44 -6.50
C ASP A 276 -5.60 -6.17 -5.73
N GLY A 277 -4.98 -5.19 -6.40
CA GLY A 277 -4.66 -3.92 -5.74
C GLY A 277 -5.91 -3.15 -5.31
N ARG A 278 -6.96 -3.15 -6.15
CA ARG A 278 -8.25 -2.55 -5.80
C ARG A 278 -8.84 -3.19 -4.55
N LEU A 279 -8.84 -4.52 -4.50
CA LEU A 279 -9.38 -5.25 -3.36
C LEU A 279 -8.62 -4.91 -2.06
N LEU A 280 -7.30 -4.87 -2.13
CA LEU A 280 -6.48 -4.46 -0.99
C LEU A 280 -6.80 -3.04 -0.54
N PHE A 281 -7.00 -2.12 -1.48
CA PHE A 281 -7.29 -0.73 -1.14
C PHE A 281 -8.68 -0.60 -0.50
N ASP A 282 -9.69 -1.26 -1.06
CA ASP A 282 -11.05 -1.31 -0.51
C ASP A 282 -11.06 -1.89 0.91
N ASN A 283 -10.41 -3.04 1.09
CA ASN A 283 -10.29 -3.68 2.41
C ASN A 283 -9.55 -2.80 3.42
N PHE A 284 -8.52 -2.05 2.99
CA PHE A 284 -7.85 -1.10 3.87
C PHE A 284 -8.79 0.00 4.37
N LEU A 285 -9.62 0.58 3.50
CA LEU A 285 -10.57 1.61 3.90
C LEU A 285 -11.60 1.06 4.90
N ILE A 286 -12.09 -0.15 4.67
CA ILE A 286 -13.00 -0.85 5.60
C ILE A 286 -12.33 -1.11 6.95
N GLU A 287 -11.11 -1.64 6.94
CA GLU A 287 -10.32 -1.89 8.16
C GLU A 287 -10.02 -0.60 8.93
N SER A 288 -9.82 0.51 8.22
CA SER A 288 -9.61 1.81 8.84
C SER A 288 -10.82 2.27 9.63
N LEU A 289 -12.02 2.15 9.07
CA LEU A 289 -13.26 2.49 9.76
C LEU A 289 -13.48 1.57 10.99
N ARG A 290 -13.22 0.27 10.84
CA ARG A 290 -13.28 -0.69 11.97
C ARG A 290 -12.32 -0.32 13.09
N PHE A 291 -11.08 0.00 12.74
CA PHE A 291 -10.06 0.39 13.70
C PHE A 291 -10.44 1.68 14.46
N ARG A 292 -11.09 2.63 13.75
CA ARG A 292 -11.61 3.87 14.34
C ARG A 292 -12.92 3.68 15.12
N GLY A 293 -13.47 2.46 15.18
CA GLY A 293 -14.75 2.18 15.83
C GLY A 293 -15.94 2.89 15.17
N LYS A 294 -15.82 3.27 13.89
CA LYS A 294 -16.90 3.92 13.15
C LYS A 294 -17.81 2.89 12.51
N GLU A 295 -19.12 3.09 12.65
CA GLU A 295 -20.10 2.33 11.90
C GLU A 295 -20.00 2.69 10.42
N PHE A 296 -19.98 1.68 9.57
CA PHE A 296 -20.03 1.88 8.14
C PHE A 296 -21.23 1.14 7.55
N ASN A 297 -22.09 1.85 6.87
CA ASN A 297 -23.17 1.27 6.11
C ASN A 297 -22.64 0.82 4.76
N LEU A 298 -22.44 -0.48 4.60
CA LEU A 298 -22.22 -1.05 3.28
C LEU A 298 -23.51 -0.89 2.47
N MET A 299 -23.43 -0.26 1.32
CA MET A 299 -24.58 0.14 0.51
C MET A 299 -25.36 -1.01 -0.14
N ASN A 300 -24.97 -2.26 0.04
CA ASN A 300 -25.66 -3.43 -0.48
C ASN A 300 -25.88 -4.47 0.61
N GLY A 301 -27.14 -4.56 1.07
CA GLY A 301 -27.73 -5.73 1.72
C GLY A 301 -27.03 -6.22 2.99
N SER A 302 -27.83 -6.44 3.99
CA SER A 302 -27.54 -7.11 5.25
C SER A 302 -26.68 -8.39 5.10
N GLY A 303 -25.40 -8.22 4.89
CA GLY A 303 -24.40 -9.26 5.04
C GLY A 303 -23.46 -8.82 6.15
N SER A 304 -23.77 -9.23 7.39
CA SER A 304 -22.81 -9.18 8.47
C SER A 304 -21.60 -10.01 8.07
N LEU A 305 -20.47 -9.33 7.74
CA LEU A 305 -19.20 -10.04 7.64
C LEU A 305 -18.92 -10.70 8.99
N PRO A 306 -18.42 -11.94 9.02
CA PRO A 306 -18.14 -12.63 10.26
C PRO A 306 -17.19 -11.79 11.11
N GLN A 307 -17.60 -11.53 12.33
CA GLN A 307 -16.71 -10.91 13.33
C GLN A 307 -15.53 -11.86 13.54
N PRO A 308 -14.27 -11.34 13.61
CA PRO A 308 -13.18 -12.20 14.02
C PRO A 308 -13.48 -12.68 15.43
N GLU A 309 -13.53 -14.00 15.60
CA GLU A 309 -13.66 -14.63 16.94
C GLU A 309 -12.56 -14.05 17.83
N THR A 310 -12.98 -13.32 18.86
CA THR A 310 -12.08 -12.93 19.94
C THR A 310 -11.51 -14.20 20.54
N ALA A 311 -10.21 -14.40 20.39
CA ALA A 311 -9.51 -15.50 21.06
C ALA A 311 -9.80 -15.41 22.55
N LYS A 312 -10.67 -16.29 23.03
CA LYS A 312 -10.93 -16.48 24.45
C LYS A 312 -9.59 -16.88 25.08
N ALA A 313 -9.12 -16.05 25.98
CA ALA A 313 -7.98 -16.36 26.83
C ALA A 313 -8.28 -17.69 27.53
N ALA A 314 -7.54 -18.73 27.19
CA ALA A 314 -7.56 -19.98 27.91
C ALA A 314 -6.94 -19.73 29.28
N THR A 315 -7.79 -19.57 30.28
CA THR A 315 -7.40 -19.64 31.69
C THR A 315 -6.93 -21.06 31.97
N ALA A 316 -5.63 -21.23 32.06
CA ALA A 316 -5.04 -22.45 32.61
C ALA A 316 -5.34 -22.49 34.10
N SER A 317 -6.26 -23.37 34.50
CA SER A 317 -6.41 -23.78 35.90
C SER A 317 -6.03 -25.24 36.01
N GLY A 318 -5.01 -25.50 36.79
CA GLY A 318 -5.05 -26.53 37.74
C GLY A 318 -4.32 -27.80 37.56
N THR A 319 -3.32 -27.92 38.31
CA THR A 319 -2.94 -29.01 39.25
C THR A 319 -2.41 -30.35 38.70
N ALA A 320 -1.17 -30.51 38.98
CA ALA A 320 -0.51 -31.63 39.66
C ALA A 320 -0.71 -33.07 39.15
N GLY A 321 0.41 -33.71 38.90
CA GLY A 321 0.52 -35.15 38.86
C GLY A 321 1.83 -35.61 38.22
N ILE A 322 2.92 -35.68 39.04
CA ILE A 322 4.09 -36.47 38.73
C ILE A 322 3.70 -37.95 39.00
N PRO A 323 4.13 -38.92 38.20
CA PRO A 323 5.11 -39.83 38.70
C PRO A 323 6.27 -40.14 37.76
N ALA A 324 7.40 -40.40 38.41
CA ALA A 324 8.67 -40.86 37.87
C ALA A 324 8.61 -42.32 37.37
N THR A 325 9.66 -42.63 36.64
CA THR A 325 10.34 -43.89 36.26
C THR A 325 10.34 -44.04 34.74
N GLY A 326 11.46 -44.11 34.03
CA GLY A 326 12.61 -44.90 34.19
C GLY A 326 12.91 -45.61 32.88
N PHE A 327 14.07 -45.39 32.35
CA PHE A 327 14.85 -45.88 31.20
C PHE A 327 15.02 -44.92 30.07
#